data_4ec03d504c365466b74b385d709e1e2b
#
_entry.id   4ec03d504c365466b74b385d709e1e2b
#
_cell.length_a   1.000
_cell.length_b   1.000
_cell.length_c   1.000
_cell.angle_alpha   90.00
_cell.angle_beta   90.00
_cell.angle_gamma   90.00
#
_symmetry.space_group_name_H-M   'P 1'
#
loop_
_entity.id
_entity.type
_entity.pdbx_description
1 polymer ?
#
loop_
_entity_poly.entity_id
_entity_poly.type
_entity_poly.pdbx_seq_one_letter_code
_entity_poly.pdbx_strand_id
1 'polypeptide(L)'
;MTSREIVVDISPPDEPALSASLTPSFDYTRSTGPVLGAFFTGLRDRRIVGTRDSAGTVHVPPVEFDPHTREPLTETVDLGSGEAVGGVVVAWTWVPSPTSVNPLASPFAWALVRFDGADTTMLLALAADGPEAVSTGMRVRVRWSAERRGDVRDIACVVPEGYDDDNAATGTASTGTDTSSTEPTATEPVTGIVTPIGLAVTHTAAPAESEFLRAIVQGRMLGRRRSNGPEVYVPPRDYCPSDGVAMGEYVEVADVGTVTTFGIVNVPFAGQQIKPPYVTAYILLDGSDVPVQHLVLGCEASEVRIGMRVRAVWAPESERPASMKAITHFEPSGEPDTDPATAATHL
;
A
#
# COMPACT_ATOMS: atom_id res chain seq x y z
N MET A 1 27.46 22.43 -35.61
CA MET A 1 27.09 21.73 -34.38
C MET A 1 26.94 20.26 -34.73
N THR A 2 27.97 19.45 -34.45
CA THR A 2 27.95 18.01 -34.70
C THR A 2 27.14 17.34 -33.62
N SER A 3 26.02 16.74 -34.01
CA SER A 3 25.20 15.87 -33.14
C SER A 3 26.10 14.72 -32.67
N ARG A 4 26.41 14.68 -31.39
CA ARG A 4 27.02 13.49 -30.77
C ARG A 4 25.92 12.42 -30.69
N GLU A 5 26.05 11.37 -31.46
CA GLU A 5 25.30 10.14 -31.29
C GLU A 5 25.62 9.58 -29.90
N ILE A 6 24.62 9.56 -29.00
CA ILE A 6 24.73 8.88 -27.72
C ILE A 6 24.52 7.40 -28.03
N VAL A 7 25.60 6.65 -28.13
CA VAL A 7 25.55 5.18 -28.20
C VAL A 7 25.18 4.69 -26.81
N VAL A 8 23.92 4.34 -26.61
CA VAL A 8 23.49 3.63 -25.42
C VAL A 8 23.88 2.18 -25.62
N ASP A 9 24.79 1.67 -24.80
CA ASP A 9 25.07 0.24 -24.76
C ASP A 9 23.84 -0.47 -24.14
N ILE A 10 23.05 -1.09 -25.01
CA ILE A 10 21.85 -1.86 -24.65
C ILE A 10 22.15 -3.36 -24.50
N SER A 11 23.44 -3.74 -24.40
CA SER A 11 23.80 -5.11 -24.10
C SER A 11 23.08 -5.56 -22.82
N PRO A 12 22.42 -6.73 -22.85
CA PRO A 12 21.78 -7.24 -21.62
C PRO A 12 22.89 -7.46 -20.56
N PRO A 13 22.61 -7.18 -19.28
CA PRO A 13 23.55 -7.45 -18.21
C PRO A 13 23.93 -8.95 -18.21
N ASP A 14 25.14 -9.28 -17.82
CA ASP A 14 25.66 -10.65 -17.78
C ASP A 14 24.79 -11.56 -16.88
N GLU A 15 24.13 -10.98 -15.89
CA GLU A 15 23.20 -11.66 -15.01
C GLU A 15 21.79 -11.03 -15.07
N PRO A 16 20.72 -11.86 -14.94
CA PRO A 16 19.35 -11.35 -15.00
C PRO A 16 19.07 -10.38 -13.85
N ALA A 17 18.24 -9.37 -14.11
CA ALA A 17 17.78 -8.44 -13.10
C ALA A 17 17.09 -9.17 -11.93
N LEU A 18 17.38 -8.74 -10.71
CA LEU A 18 16.71 -9.26 -9.52
C LEU A 18 15.26 -8.74 -9.47
N SER A 19 14.36 -9.58 -9.02
CA SER A 19 12.94 -9.23 -8.88
C SER A 19 12.36 -9.76 -7.59
N ALA A 20 11.49 -8.98 -6.96
CA ALA A 20 10.82 -9.34 -5.73
C ALA A 20 9.37 -8.87 -5.74
N SER A 21 8.47 -9.69 -5.17
CA SER A 21 7.11 -9.26 -4.89
C SER A 21 7.10 -8.44 -3.60
N LEU A 22 6.52 -7.25 -3.67
CA LEU A 22 6.32 -6.35 -2.55
C LEU A 22 4.82 -6.18 -2.33
N THR A 23 4.38 -6.33 -1.09
CA THR A 23 2.97 -6.11 -0.73
C THR A 23 2.91 -5.15 0.46
N PRO A 24 3.16 -3.84 0.24
CA PRO A 24 2.88 -2.87 1.28
C PRO A 24 1.40 -2.93 1.64
N SER A 25 1.12 -3.11 2.92
CA SER A 25 -0.23 -3.22 3.44
C SER A 25 -0.36 -2.53 4.78
N PHE A 26 -1.53 -1.95 5.02
CA PHE A 26 -1.89 -1.38 6.32
C PHE A 26 -3.42 -1.34 6.46
N ASP A 27 -3.89 -1.36 7.69
CA ASP A 27 -5.29 -1.20 8.00
C ASP A 27 -5.63 0.29 8.13
N TYR A 28 -6.53 0.76 7.27
CA TYR A 28 -7.06 2.11 7.34
C TYR A 28 -8.34 2.12 8.17
N THR A 29 -8.28 2.76 9.34
CA THR A 29 -9.43 2.91 10.23
C THR A 29 -10.09 4.27 10.01
N ARG A 30 -11.41 4.28 9.80
CA ARG A 30 -12.21 5.47 9.60
C ARG A 30 -13.43 5.46 10.52
N SER A 31 -13.67 6.59 11.19
CA SER A 31 -14.96 6.84 11.84
C SER A 31 -16.05 7.03 10.80
N THR A 32 -17.22 6.44 11.03
CA THR A 32 -18.34 6.45 10.07
C THR A 32 -19.25 7.65 10.23
N GLY A 33 -19.26 8.29 11.39
CA GLY A 33 -20.26 9.31 11.69
C GLY A 33 -21.69 8.74 11.77
N PRO A 34 -22.72 9.59 11.99
CA PRO A 34 -24.09 9.11 12.19
C PRO A 34 -24.72 8.54 10.91
N VAL A 35 -24.50 9.15 9.76
CA VAL A 35 -25.15 8.77 8.49
C VAL A 35 -24.57 7.48 7.92
N LEU A 36 -23.26 7.42 7.73
CA LEU A 36 -22.60 6.19 7.27
C LEU A 36 -22.67 5.09 8.32
N GLY A 37 -22.65 5.43 9.61
CA GLY A 37 -22.84 4.49 10.70
C GLY A 37 -24.21 3.81 10.63
N ALA A 38 -25.28 4.56 10.35
CA ALA A 38 -26.63 4.01 10.15
C ALA A 38 -26.67 3.08 8.92
N PHE A 39 -26.02 3.45 7.83
CA PHE A 39 -25.92 2.61 6.62
C PHE A 39 -25.19 1.30 6.90
N PHE A 40 -24.00 1.34 7.50
CA PHE A 40 -23.22 0.13 7.79
C PHE A 40 -23.90 -0.75 8.86
N THR A 41 -24.54 -0.14 9.86
CA THR A 41 -25.41 -0.88 10.80
C THR A 41 -26.56 -1.56 10.05
N GLY A 42 -27.17 -0.85 9.11
CA GLY A 42 -28.19 -1.42 8.23
C GLY A 42 -27.68 -2.63 7.45
N LEU A 43 -26.51 -2.54 6.82
CA LEU A 43 -25.92 -3.65 6.06
C LEU A 43 -25.71 -4.89 6.94
N ARG A 44 -25.17 -4.71 8.17
CA ARG A 44 -25.03 -5.79 9.14
C ARG A 44 -26.38 -6.46 9.46
N ASP A 45 -27.42 -5.65 9.56
CA ASP A 45 -28.77 -6.08 9.90
C ASP A 45 -29.62 -6.46 8.66
N ARG A 46 -28.96 -6.62 7.48
CA ARG A 46 -29.56 -6.98 6.18
C ARG A 46 -30.58 -5.94 5.71
N ARG A 47 -30.31 -4.67 5.91
CA ARG A 47 -31.16 -3.54 5.51
C ARG A 47 -30.36 -2.58 4.63
N ILE A 48 -31.03 -1.96 3.67
CA ILE A 48 -30.47 -0.87 2.87
C ILE A 48 -31.05 0.44 3.40
N VAL A 49 -30.15 1.35 3.77
CA VAL A 49 -30.48 2.67 4.31
C VAL A 49 -29.88 3.73 3.41
N GLY A 50 -30.66 4.72 3.01
CA GLY A 50 -30.22 5.87 2.23
C GLY A 50 -30.44 7.19 2.96
N THR A 51 -30.18 8.30 2.31
CA THR A 51 -30.57 9.67 2.72
C THR A 51 -31.32 10.35 1.58
N ARG A 52 -32.21 11.32 1.93
CA ARG A 52 -32.95 12.11 0.96
C ARG A 52 -32.49 13.55 0.99
N ASP A 53 -32.13 14.08 -0.17
CA ASP A 53 -31.74 15.49 -0.30
C ASP A 53 -32.93 16.44 -0.47
N SER A 54 -32.65 17.75 -0.54
CA SER A 54 -33.66 18.80 -0.69
C SER A 54 -34.40 18.77 -2.03
N ALA A 55 -33.82 18.13 -3.04
CA ALA A 55 -34.46 17.91 -4.34
C ALA A 55 -35.36 16.66 -4.34
N GLY A 56 -35.36 15.89 -3.24
CA GLY A 56 -36.12 14.66 -3.08
C GLY A 56 -35.39 13.40 -3.54
N THR A 57 -34.14 13.52 -4.01
CA THR A 57 -33.30 12.40 -4.48
C THR A 57 -32.90 11.50 -3.32
N VAL A 58 -33.11 10.22 -3.45
CA VAL A 58 -32.71 9.20 -2.45
C VAL A 58 -31.36 8.62 -2.83
N HIS A 59 -30.36 8.89 -2.01
CA HIS A 59 -28.97 8.48 -2.21
C HIS A 59 -28.68 7.14 -1.52
N VAL A 60 -28.13 6.17 -2.27
CA VAL A 60 -27.55 4.91 -1.78
C VAL A 60 -26.25 4.66 -2.55
N PRO A 61 -25.09 4.58 -1.86
CA PRO A 61 -24.89 4.84 -0.42
C PRO A 61 -25.34 6.23 0.01
N PRO A 62 -25.70 6.42 1.30
CA PRO A 62 -26.16 7.72 1.78
C PRO A 62 -25.03 8.76 1.72
N VAL A 63 -25.44 10.02 1.51
CA VAL A 63 -24.54 11.18 1.58
C VAL A 63 -24.78 11.94 2.88
N GLU A 64 -23.71 12.51 3.45
CA GLU A 64 -23.76 13.22 4.74
C GLU A 64 -24.22 14.67 4.59
N PHE A 65 -24.11 15.21 3.38
CA PHE A 65 -24.47 16.59 3.08
C PHE A 65 -25.32 16.64 1.81
N ASP A 66 -26.28 17.54 1.80
CA ASP A 66 -27.09 17.84 0.63
C ASP A 66 -26.19 18.41 -0.49
N PRO A 67 -26.18 17.79 -1.68
CA PRO A 67 -25.30 18.24 -2.77
C PRO A 67 -25.66 19.65 -3.31
N HIS A 68 -26.88 20.13 -3.07
CA HIS A 68 -27.36 21.43 -3.55
C HIS A 68 -27.19 22.55 -2.52
N THR A 69 -27.59 22.30 -1.27
CA THR A 69 -27.58 23.29 -0.19
C THR A 69 -26.34 23.23 0.69
N ARG A 70 -25.63 22.09 0.70
CA ARG A 70 -24.49 21.76 1.58
C ARG A 70 -24.87 21.66 3.07
N GLU A 71 -26.14 21.62 3.38
CA GLU A 71 -26.61 21.38 4.74
C GLU A 71 -26.46 19.90 5.13
N PRO A 72 -26.19 19.59 6.39
CA PRO A 72 -26.12 18.21 6.86
C PRO A 72 -27.43 17.45 6.67
N LEU A 73 -27.35 16.24 6.14
CA LEU A 73 -28.47 15.30 6.06
C LEU A 73 -28.39 14.32 7.23
N THR A 74 -29.38 14.35 8.10
CA THR A 74 -29.44 13.50 9.31
C THR A 74 -30.58 12.48 9.27
N GLU A 75 -31.55 12.70 8.39
CA GLU A 75 -32.69 11.77 8.21
C GLU A 75 -32.32 10.65 7.25
N THR A 76 -32.53 9.41 7.71
CA THR A 76 -32.31 8.20 6.90
C THR A 76 -33.60 7.70 6.29
N VAL A 77 -33.50 7.09 5.10
CA VAL A 77 -34.60 6.44 4.39
C VAL A 77 -34.33 4.93 4.39
N ASP A 78 -35.29 4.14 4.88
CA ASP A 78 -35.25 2.68 4.82
C ASP A 78 -35.77 2.19 3.47
N LEU A 79 -34.98 1.39 2.75
CA LEU A 79 -35.29 0.87 1.42
C LEU A 79 -35.59 -0.63 1.43
N GLY A 80 -35.75 -1.21 2.62
CA GLY A 80 -36.12 -2.62 2.77
C GLY A 80 -35.07 -3.48 3.47
N SER A 81 -35.46 -4.71 3.74
CA SER A 81 -34.66 -5.64 4.52
C SER A 81 -34.75 -7.09 4.03
N GLY A 82 -33.75 -7.89 4.37
CA GLY A 82 -33.71 -9.34 4.13
C GLY A 82 -33.65 -9.71 2.65
N GLU A 83 -34.34 -10.76 2.30
CA GLU A 83 -34.40 -11.31 0.94
C GLU A 83 -35.20 -10.46 -0.05
N ALA A 84 -36.03 -9.53 0.47
CA ALA A 84 -36.83 -8.64 -0.35
C ALA A 84 -36.03 -7.46 -0.94
N VAL A 85 -34.79 -7.28 -0.50
CA VAL A 85 -33.92 -6.20 -1.01
C VAL A 85 -33.48 -6.52 -2.45
N GLY A 86 -33.96 -5.71 -3.37
CA GLY A 86 -33.65 -5.84 -4.81
C GLY A 86 -33.43 -4.51 -5.49
N GLY A 87 -33.21 -4.57 -6.79
CA GLY A 87 -32.96 -3.39 -7.61
C GLY A 87 -32.86 -3.75 -9.08
N VAL A 88 -32.37 -2.77 -9.85
CA VAL A 88 -32.21 -2.87 -11.29
C VAL A 88 -30.76 -2.60 -11.69
N VAL A 89 -30.22 -3.39 -12.58
CA VAL A 89 -28.90 -3.17 -13.21
C VAL A 89 -29.00 -1.99 -14.17
N VAL A 90 -28.22 -0.94 -13.92
CA VAL A 90 -28.17 0.27 -14.76
C VAL A 90 -27.07 0.19 -15.80
N ALA A 91 -25.91 -0.34 -15.41
CA ALA A 91 -24.77 -0.60 -16.28
C ALA A 91 -23.96 -1.76 -15.71
N TRP A 92 -23.18 -2.41 -16.56
CA TRP A 92 -22.35 -3.54 -16.12
C TRP A 92 -21.15 -3.77 -17.04
N THR A 93 -20.18 -4.52 -16.52
CA THR A 93 -19.02 -5.03 -17.28
C THR A 93 -18.65 -6.42 -16.77
N TRP A 94 -18.23 -7.31 -17.67
CA TRP A 94 -17.88 -8.69 -17.33
C TRP A 94 -16.41 -8.84 -16.95
N VAL A 95 -16.14 -9.62 -15.91
CA VAL A 95 -14.80 -10.00 -15.44
C VAL A 95 -14.62 -11.50 -15.69
N PRO A 96 -13.98 -11.90 -16.81
CA PRO A 96 -13.85 -13.31 -17.19
C PRO A 96 -12.82 -14.08 -16.36
N SER A 97 -11.84 -13.37 -15.78
CA SER A 97 -10.73 -13.96 -15.04
C SER A 97 -10.49 -13.16 -13.75
N PRO A 98 -11.29 -13.42 -12.70
CA PRO A 98 -11.12 -12.74 -11.42
C PRO A 98 -9.78 -13.12 -10.78
N THR A 99 -9.22 -12.18 -10.02
CA THR A 99 -8.01 -12.33 -9.23
C THR A 99 -8.36 -12.45 -7.75
N SER A 100 -7.37 -12.74 -6.90
CA SER A 100 -7.55 -12.86 -5.44
C SER A 100 -8.08 -11.59 -4.76
N VAL A 101 -8.01 -10.43 -5.41
CA VAL A 101 -8.55 -9.16 -4.88
C VAL A 101 -10.01 -8.90 -5.28
N ASN A 102 -10.58 -9.73 -6.15
CA ASN A 102 -11.98 -9.60 -6.53
C ASN A 102 -12.90 -10.25 -5.48
N PRO A 103 -14.15 -9.76 -5.33
CA PRO A 103 -15.07 -10.28 -4.32
C PRO A 103 -15.55 -11.70 -4.60
N LEU A 104 -15.52 -12.15 -5.87
CA LEU A 104 -15.91 -13.49 -6.28
C LEU A 104 -14.74 -14.19 -6.97
N ALA A 105 -14.58 -15.49 -6.70
CA ALA A 105 -13.53 -16.32 -7.27
C ALA A 105 -13.87 -16.82 -8.69
N SER A 106 -15.15 -16.92 -9.04
CA SER A 106 -15.65 -17.29 -10.37
C SER A 106 -15.88 -16.04 -11.22
N PRO A 107 -15.94 -16.16 -12.57
CA PRO A 107 -16.30 -15.06 -13.45
C PRO A 107 -17.60 -14.38 -13.01
N PHE A 108 -17.66 -13.06 -13.11
CA PHE A 108 -18.78 -12.25 -12.62
C PHE A 108 -18.88 -10.93 -13.37
N ALA A 109 -19.92 -10.15 -13.12
CA ALA A 109 -20.00 -8.78 -13.60
C ALA A 109 -19.85 -7.77 -12.47
N TRP A 110 -19.12 -6.70 -12.69
CA TRP A 110 -19.33 -5.46 -11.92
C TRP A 110 -20.58 -4.79 -12.47
N ALA A 111 -21.53 -4.49 -11.59
CA ALA A 111 -22.81 -3.86 -11.95
C ALA A 111 -23.07 -2.62 -11.10
N LEU A 112 -23.51 -1.54 -11.75
CA LEU A 112 -24.16 -0.41 -11.09
C LEU A 112 -25.61 -0.79 -10.84
N VAL A 113 -25.96 -0.99 -9.58
CA VAL A 113 -27.30 -1.40 -9.15
C VAL A 113 -28.00 -0.21 -8.50
N ARG A 114 -29.20 0.09 -8.98
CA ARG A 114 -30.12 1.03 -8.34
C ARG A 114 -31.13 0.23 -7.54
N PHE A 115 -31.05 0.33 -6.22
CA PHE A 115 -32.00 -0.32 -5.32
C PHE A 115 -33.40 0.25 -5.47
N ASP A 116 -34.40 -0.56 -5.17
CA ASP A 116 -35.80 -0.11 -5.20
C ASP A 116 -36.01 1.03 -4.21
N GLY A 117 -36.58 2.13 -4.71
CA GLY A 117 -36.75 3.36 -3.94
C GLY A 117 -35.54 4.28 -3.85
N ALA A 118 -34.39 3.89 -4.44
CA ALA A 118 -33.22 4.76 -4.60
C ALA A 118 -33.20 5.43 -5.98
N ASP A 119 -32.59 6.61 -6.04
CA ASP A 119 -32.35 7.35 -7.30
C ASP A 119 -30.89 7.23 -7.77
N THR A 120 -29.96 6.90 -6.85
CA THR A 120 -28.55 6.69 -7.18
C THR A 120 -28.22 5.20 -7.29
N THR A 121 -26.99 4.90 -7.70
CA THR A 121 -26.51 3.53 -7.93
C THR A 121 -25.36 3.18 -7.02
N MET A 122 -25.23 1.90 -6.67
CA MET A 122 -24.09 1.33 -5.97
C MET A 122 -23.39 0.31 -6.85
N LEU A 123 -22.04 0.33 -6.87
CA LEU A 123 -21.24 -0.67 -7.61
C LEU A 123 -21.17 -1.95 -6.78
N LEU A 124 -21.68 -3.05 -7.35
CA LEU A 124 -21.72 -4.36 -6.70
C LEU A 124 -21.25 -5.47 -7.66
N ALA A 125 -20.74 -6.56 -7.11
CA ALA A 125 -20.51 -7.77 -7.88
C ALA A 125 -21.87 -8.43 -8.18
N LEU A 126 -22.06 -8.84 -9.44
CA LEU A 126 -23.21 -9.61 -9.90
C LEU A 126 -22.75 -11.01 -10.31
N ALA A 127 -23.19 -12.02 -9.55
CA ALA A 127 -22.97 -13.41 -9.91
C ALA A 127 -24.03 -13.86 -10.94
N ALA A 128 -23.55 -14.42 -12.05
CA ALA A 128 -24.39 -14.95 -13.12
C ALA A 128 -23.63 -16.06 -13.86
N ASP A 129 -24.34 -16.91 -14.62
CA ASP A 129 -23.76 -18.06 -15.32
C ASP A 129 -22.85 -17.67 -16.49
N GLY A 130 -23.01 -16.47 -17.03
CA GLY A 130 -22.20 -15.93 -18.11
C GLY A 130 -22.62 -14.50 -18.47
N PRO A 131 -21.86 -13.84 -19.35
CA PRO A 131 -22.19 -12.46 -19.77
C PRO A 131 -23.52 -12.36 -20.51
N GLU A 132 -23.97 -13.43 -21.15
CA GLU A 132 -25.27 -13.53 -21.87
C GLU A 132 -26.46 -13.53 -20.90
N ALA A 133 -26.24 -13.90 -19.63
CA ALA A 133 -27.26 -13.87 -18.59
C ALA A 133 -27.38 -12.48 -17.91
N VAL A 134 -26.58 -11.51 -18.33
CA VAL A 134 -26.55 -10.16 -17.75
C VAL A 134 -27.04 -9.13 -18.75
N SER A 135 -27.97 -8.27 -18.34
CA SER A 135 -28.46 -7.19 -19.20
C SER A 135 -28.81 -5.94 -18.38
N THR A 136 -28.67 -4.77 -19.02
CA THR A 136 -29.19 -3.52 -18.48
C THR A 136 -30.70 -3.58 -18.33
N GLY A 137 -31.23 -3.12 -17.22
CA GLY A 137 -32.67 -3.17 -16.91
C GLY A 137 -33.13 -4.46 -16.23
N MET A 138 -32.25 -5.49 -16.11
CA MET A 138 -32.62 -6.71 -15.41
C MET A 138 -32.80 -6.48 -13.92
N ARG A 139 -33.70 -7.27 -13.31
CA ARG A 139 -33.95 -7.28 -11.88
C ARG A 139 -32.92 -8.15 -11.18
N VAL A 140 -32.46 -7.67 -10.03
CA VAL A 140 -31.52 -8.39 -9.16
C VAL A 140 -31.97 -8.32 -7.72
N ARG A 141 -31.56 -9.31 -6.93
CA ARG A 141 -31.71 -9.32 -5.46
C ARG A 141 -30.36 -9.39 -4.78
N VAL A 142 -30.31 -8.90 -3.54
CA VAL A 142 -29.09 -8.97 -2.72
C VAL A 142 -28.90 -10.38 -2.18
N ARG A 143 -27.67 -10.88 -2.29
CA ARG A 143 -27.17 -12.00 -1.52
C ARG A 143 -26.32 -11.47 -0.38
N TRP A 144 -26.76 -11.70 0.83
CA TRP A 144 -26.07 -11.25 2.03
C TRP A 144 -24.95 -12.22 2.42
N SER A 145 -23.84 -11.68 2.93
CA SER A 145 -22.79 -12.48 3.53
C SER A 145 -23.29 -13.24 4.77
N ALA A 146 -22.79 -14.45 4.99
CA ALA A 146 -23.12 -15.23 6.19
C ALA A 146 -22.61 -14.53 7.45
N GLU A 147 -21.37 -14.04 7.41
CA GLU A 147 -20.79 -13.21 8.47
C GLU A 147 -20.92 -11.75 8.07
N ARG A 148 -21.49 -10.93 8.97
CA ARG A 148 -21.73 -9.51 8.71
C ARG A 148 -21.19 -8.69 9.89
N ARG A 149 -20.42 -7.63 9.54
CA ARG A 149 -19.69 -6.83 10.52
C ARG A 149 -20.03 -5.33 10.46
N GLY A 150 -20.91 -4.92 9.53
CA GLY A 150 -21.19 -3.52 9.26
C GLY A 150 -20.20 -2.91 8.25
N ASP A 151 -20.10 -3.56 7.10
CA ASP A 151 -19.16 -3.24 6.02
C ASP A 151 -19.88 -3.45 4.69
N VAL A 152 -19.40 -2.83 3.61
CA VAL A 152 -19.95 -3.05 2.26
C VAL A 152 -19.89 -4.51 1.81
N ARG A 153 -18.96 -5.29 2.34
CA ARG A 153 -18.81 -6.73 2.11
C ARG A 153 -19.90 -7.58 2.77
N ASP A 154 -20.76 -6.98 3.60
CA ASP A 154 -21.97 -7.64 4.11
C ASP A 154 -22.95 -7.93 2.98
N ILE A 155 -22.87 -7.21 1.87
CA ILE A 155 -23.41 -7.60 0.57
C ILE A 155 -22.37 -8.46 -0.13
N ALA A 156 -22.55 -9.79 -0.13
CA ALA A 156 -21.64 -10.70 -0.80
C ALA A 156 -21.63 -10.46 -2.32
N CYS A 157 -22.82 -10.35 -2.92
CA CYS A 157 -23.04 -9.98 -4.32
C CYS A 157 -24.53 -9.68 -4.54
N VAL A 158 -24.87 -9.35 -5.77
CA VAL A 158 -26.26 -9.45 -6.26
C VAL A 158 -26.38 -10.61 -7.24
N VAL A 159 -27.59 -11.15 -7.37
CA VAL A 159 -27.92 -12.24 -8.30
C VAL A 159 -29.18 -11.87 -9.09
N PRO A 160 -29.38 -12.41 -10.30
CA PRO A 160 -30.63 -12.27 -11.02
C PRO A 160 -31.83 -12.70 -10.18
N GLU A 161 -32.95 -12.05 -10.33
CA GLU A 161 -34.19 -12.46 -9.65
C GLU A 161 -34.58 -13.87 -10.15
N GLY A 162 -34.80 -14.82 -9.21
CA GLY A 162 -35.06 -16.23 -9.57
C GLY A 162 -33.81 -17.10 -9.78
N TYR A 163 -32.59 -16.55 -9.56
CA TYR A 163 -31.35 -17.32 -9.61
C TYR A 163 -31.28 -18.32 -8.44
N ASP A 164 -30.96 -19.59 -8.75
CA ASP A 164 -30.94 -20.67 -7.77
C ASP A 164 -29.65 -20.62 -6.93
N ASP A 165 -29.76 -20.51 -5.61
CA ASP A 165 -28.63 -20.33 -4.69
C ASP A 165 -27.74 -21.58 -4.56
N ASP A 166 -28.24 -22.76 -4.94
CA ASP A 166 -27.52 -24.02 -4.79
C ASP A 166 -26.30 -24.16 -5.73
N ASN A 167 -26.18 -23.31 -6.75
CA ASN A 167 -25.14 -23.41 -7.78
C ASN A 167 -24.01 -22.36 -7.63
N ALA A 168 -24.06 -21.48 -6.64
CA ALA A 168 -23.05 -20.45 -6.45
C ALA A 168 -22.02 -20.92 -5.45
N ALA A 169 -20.84 -21.31 -5.96
CA ALA A 169 -19.64 -21.57 -5.18
C ALA A 169 -19.39 -20.42 -4.18
N THR A 170 -19.50 -20.72 -2.91
CA THR A 170 -19.13 -19.87 -1.78
C THR A 170 -17.63 -19.63 -1.81
N GLY A 171 -17.22 -18.64 -2.60
CA GLY A 171 -15.83 -18.17 -2.65
C GLY A 171 -15.72 -16.85 -1.91
N THR A 172 -15.77 -16.87 -0.60
CA THR A 172 -15.26 -15.74 0.19
C THR A 172 -13.74 -15.78 0.11
N ALA A 173 -13.14 -14.88 -0.67
CA ALA A 173 -11.71 -14.60 -0.55
C ALA A 173 -11.49 -13.88 0.79
N SER A 174 -11.33 -14.67 1.86
CA SER A 174 -10.86 -14.19 3.16
C SER A 174 -9.34 -14.11 3.10
N THR A 175 -8.81 -12.94 2.77
CA THR A 175 -7.42 -12.60 3.08
C THR A 175 -7.43 -11.40 4.02
N GLY A 176 -7.70 -11.66 5.28
CA GLY A 176 -7.52 -10.72 6.36
C GLY A 176 -6.77 -11.43 7.47
N THR A 177 -5.53 -11.06 7.71
CA THR A 177 -4.80 -11.40 8.91
C THR A 177 -5.59 -10.83 10.10
N ASP A 178 -6.06 -11.72 10.98
CA ASP A 178 -6.67 -11.37 12.25
C ASP A 178 -5.70 -10.53 13.08
N THR A 179 -5.98 -9.25 13.16
CA THR A 179 -5.46 -8.39 14.24
C THR A 179 -6.65 -7.91 15.03
N SER A 180 -6.79 -8.47 16.23
CA SER A 180 -7.51 -8.01 17.42
C SER A 180 -8.27 -6.67 17.25
N SER A 181 -9.44 -6.70 16.62
CA SER A 181 -10.47 -5.71 16.79
C SER A 181 -11.57 -6.33 17.64
N THR A 182 -11.91 -5.69 18.75
CA THR A 182 -13.07 -6.04 19.59
C THR A 182 -14.28 -6.19 18.68
N GLU A 183 -14.83 -7.40 18.55
CA GLU A 183 -16.07 -7.61 17.78
C GLU A 183 -17.17 -6.72 18.37
N PRO A 184 -17.80 -5.84 17.58
CA PRO A 184 -18.95 -5.10 18.07
C PRO A 184 -20.06 -6.10 18.40
N THR A 185 -20.57 -6.06 19.61
CA THR A 185 -21.77 -6.82 19.99
C THR A 185 -22.88 -6.48 18.99
N ALA A 186 -23.66 -7.45 18.54
CA ALA A 186 -24.66 -7.35 17.47
C ALA A 186 -25.76 -6.27 17.68
N THR A 187 -25.72 -5.55 18.77
CA THR A 187 -26.70 -4.53 19.19
C THR A 187 -26.18 -3.10 19.07
N GLU A 188 -24.87 -2.87 18.97
CA GLU A 188 -24.32 -1.50 18.95
C GLU A 188 -24.21 -0.93 17.52
N PRO A 189 -24.43 0.38 17.34
CA PRO A 189 -24.23 1.03 16.05
C PRO A 189 -22.79 0.90 15.58
N VAL A 190 -22.58 0.76 14.26
CA VAL A 190 -21.25 0.77 13.64
C VAL A 190 -20.71 2.20 13.65
N THR A 191 -19.70 2.44 14.49
CA THR A 191 -19.08 3.77 14.64
C THR A 191 -17.77 3.93 13.90
N GLY A 192 -17.20 2.83 13.41
CA GLY A 192 -15.95 2.81 12.66
C GLY A 192 -15.87 1.59 11.75
N ILE A 193 -15.11 1.73 10.69
CA ILE A 193 -14.77 0.66 9.77
C ILE A 193 -13.27 0.54 9.65
N VAL A 194 -12.80 -0.68 9.43
CA VAL A 194 -11.40 -0.98 9.11
C VAL A 194 -11.35 -1.50 7.69
N THR A 195 -10.62 -0.80 6.83
CA THR A 195 -10.43 -1.20 5.44
C THR A 195 -8.98 -1.64 5.25
N PRO A 196 -8.71 -2.91 5.00
CA PRO A 196 -7.37 -3.37 4.68
C PRO A 196 -6.96 -2.79 3.33
N ILE A 197 -5.86 -2.06 3.32
CA ILE A 197 -5.24 -1.54 2.09
C ILE A 197 -4.03 -2.40 1.79
N GLY A 198 -3.98 -2.99 0.60
CA GLY A 198 -2.85 -3.77 0.12
C GLY A 198 -2.56 -3.47 -1.34
N LEU A 199 -1.28 -3.29 -1.65
CA LEU A 199 -0.81 -3.08 -3.02
C LEU A 199 0.21 -4.16 -3.36
N ALA A 200 -0.19 -5.14 -4.18
CA ALA A 200 0.74 -6.14 -4.69
C ALA A 200 1.47 -5.58 -5.91
N VAL A 201 2.78 -5.41 -5.80
CA VAL A 201 3.66 -4.98 -6.90
C VAL A 201 4.81 -5.95 -7.06
N THR A 202 5.27 -6.14 -8.29
CA THR A 202 6.54 -6.80 -8.56
C THR A 202 7.56 -5.70 -8.84
N HIS A 203 8.54 -5.55 -7.94
CA HIS A 203 9.68 -4.67 -8.15
C HIS A 203 10.75 -5.45 -8.91
N THR A 204 11.17 -4.93 -10.05
CA THR A 204 12.32 -5.44 -10.79
C THR A 204 13.43 -4.39 -10.65
N ALA A 205 14.52 -4.81 -10.03
CA ALA A 205 15.66 -3.94 -9.78
C ALA A 205 16.33 -3.55 -11.10
N ALA A 206 16.70 -2.29 -11.22
CA ALA A 206 17.54 -1.82 -12.33
C ALA A 206 18.90 -2.55 -12.36
N PRO A 207 19.64 -2.56 -13.46
CA PRO A 207 20.93 -3.25 -13.54
C PRO A 207 21.88 -2.86 -12.41
N ALA A 208 22.10 -1.58 -12.17
CA ALA A 208 22.99 -1.13 -11.10
C ALA A 208 22.48 -1.51 -9.70
N GLU A 209 21.18 -1.45 -9.48
CA GLU A 209 20.54 -1.89 -8.23
C GLU A 209 20.71 -3.40 -8.03
N SER A 210 20.56 -4.21 -9.08
CA SER A 210 20.77 -5.66 -9.02
C SER A 210 22.20 -6.02 -8.60
N GLU A 211 23.21 -5.35 -9.16
CA GLU A 211 24.61 -5.54 -8.79
C GLU A 211 24.87 -5.13 -7.32
N PHE A 212 24.30 -4.03 -6.88
CA PHE A 212 24.36 -3.61 -5.49
C PHE A 212 23.75 -4.65 -4.55
N LEU A 213 22.56 -5.17 -4.87
CA LEU A 213 21.87 -6.17 -4.04
C LEU A 213 22.65 -7.50 -3.98
N ARG A 214 23.35 -7.89 -5.05
CA ARG A 214 24.27 -9.04 -5.03
C ARG A 214 25.49 -8.79 -4.15
N ALA A 215 26.09 -7.60 -4.25
CA ALA A 215 27.25 -7.23 -3.45
C ALA A 215 26.90 -7.19 -1.95
N ILE A 216 25.73 -6.65 -1.59
CA ILE A 216 25.32 -6.51 -0.19
C ILE A 216 25.09 -7.87 0.48
N VAL A 217 24.61 -8.89 -0.23
CA VAL A 217 24.52 -10.28 0.27
C VAL A 217 25.92 -10.82 0.60
N GLN A 218 26.92 -10.41 -0.15
CA GLN A 218 28.34 -10.78 0.07
C GLN A 218 29.01 -9.96 1.19
N GLY A 219 28.31 -9.00 1.81
CA GLY A 219 28.89 -8.11 2.82
C GLY A 219 29.76 -7.00 2.23
N ARG A 220 29.51 -6.63 0.98
CA ARG A 220 30.27 -5.57 0.27
C ARG A 220 29.34 -4.40 -0.03
N MET A 221 29.87 -3.20 0.14
CA MET A 221 29.18 -1.96 -0.20
C MET A 221 29.66 -1.47 -1.56
N LEU A 222 28.74 -1.42 -2.54
CA LEU A 222 29.06 -1.07 -3.92
C LEU A 222 28.47 0.30 -4.25
N GLY A 223 29.28 1.16 -4.85
CA GLY A 223 28.89 2.41 -5.47
C GLY A 223 29.13 2.40 -6.97
N ARG A 224 28.79 3.48 -7.64
CA ARG A 224 29.11 3.71 -9.06
C ARG A 224 29.62 5.13 -9.27
N ARG A 225 30.73 5.25 -10.00
CA ARG A 225 31.36 6.53 -10.27
C ARG A 225 30.66 7.26 -11.40
N ARG A 226 30.55 8.57 -11.31
CA ARG A 226 30.10 9.42 -12.41
C ARG A 226 31.07 9.36 -13.57
N SER A 227 30.59 9.21 -14.82
CA SER A 227 31.46 9.07 -16.01
C SER A 227 32.26 10.32 -16.31
N ASN A 228 31.76 11.48 -15.95
CA ASN A 228 32.36 12.80 -16.23
C ASN A 228 32.74 13.58 -14.98
N GLY A 229 32.89 12.88 -13.82
CA GLY A 229 33.24 13.45 -12.53
C GLY A 229 33.83 12.42 -11.56
N PRO A 230 34.37 12.86 -10.44
CA PRO A 230 34.94 11.97 -9.43
C PRO A 230 33.87 11.34 -8.53
N GLU A 231 32.64 11.86 -8.52
CA GLU A 231 31.61 11.55 -7.53
C GLU A 231 31.16 10.09 -7.62
N VAL A 232 31.05 9.44 -6.46
CA VAL A 232 30.59 8.04 -6.29
C VAL A 232 29.26 8.02 -5.59
N TYR A 233 28.26 7.40 -6.22
CA TYR A 233 26.91 7.25 -5.71
C TYR A 233 26.72 5.88 -5.05
N VAL A 234 26.21 5.87 -3.82
CA VAL A 234 25.77 4.67 -3.10
C VAL A 234 24.33 4.90 -2.61
N PRO A 235 23.37 4.03 -2.91
CA PRO A 235 23.44 2.90 -3.87
C PRO A 235 23.75 3.34 -5.29
N PRO A 236 24.36 2.45 -6.11
CA PRO A 236 24.73 2.77 -7.48
C PRO A 236 23.48 3.02 -8.35
N ARG A 237 23.62 3.87 -9.35
CA ARG A 237 22.57 4.22 -10.31
C ARG A 237 23.04 3.92 -11.73
N ASP A 238 22.10 3.69 -12.66
CA ASP A 238 22.46 3.51 -14.08
C ASP A 238 22.77 4.83 -14.75
N TYR A 239 22.13 5.92 -14.32
CA TYR A 239 22.30 7.27 -14.85
C TYR A 239 22.52 8.27 -13.73
N CYS A 240 23.33 9.28 -13.98
CA CYS A 240 23.58 10.38 -13.09
C CYS A 240 22.30 11.23 -12.94
N PRO A 241 21.82 11.49 -11.71
CA PRO A 241 20.60 12.25 -11.50
C PRO A 241 20.73 13.75 -11.82
N SER A 242 21.96 14.26 -11.92
CA SER A 242 22.22 15.69 -12.18
C SER A 242 22.24 16.03 -13.68
N ASP A 243 22.69 15.12 -14.54
CA ASP A 243 22.89 15.38 -15.99
C ASP A 243 22.32 14.29 -16.92
N GLY A 244 21.81 13.19 -16.37
CA GLY A 244 21.22 12.09 -17.14
C GLY A 244 22.23 11.26 -17.94
N VAL A 245 23.52 11.45 -17.74
CA VAL A 245 24.57 10.67 -18.42
C VAL A 245 24.69 9.29 -17.73
N ALA A 246 24.94 8.25 -18.53
CA ALA A 246 25.19 6.90 -17.98
C ALA A 246 26.37 6.93 -17.00
N MET A 247 26.21 6.24 -15.87
CA MET A 247 27.27 6.16 -14.86
C MET A 247 28.45 5.31 -15.36
N GLY A 248 29.62 5.55 -14.78
CA GLY A 248 30.85 4.85 -15.09
C GLY A 248 31.02 3.51 -14.39
N GLU A 249 32.24 3.25 -13.94
CA GLU A 249 32.63 2.00 -13.28
C GLU A 249 32.00 1.81 -11.89
N TYR A 250 31.83 0.56 -11.48
CA TYR A 250 31.50 0.20 -10.12
C TYR A 250 32.72 0.40 -9.21
N VAL A 251 32.49 0.88 -8.00
CA VAL A 251 33.50 1.15 -7.00
C VAL A 251 33.06 0.53 -5.68
N GLU A 252 33.91 -0.27 -5.07
CA GLU A 252 33.70 -0.73 -3.71
C GLU A 252 34.04 0.40 -2.73
N VAL A 253 33.12 0.71 -1.82
CA VAL A 253 33.30 1.73 -0.78
C VAL A 253 33.37 1.06 0.60
N ALA A 254 33.92 1.78 1.58
CA ALA A 254 34.01 1.27 2.93
C ALA A 254 32.60 1.12 3.55
N ASP A 255 32.50 0.22 4.50
CA ASP A 255 31.31 0.05 5.37
C ASP A 255 31.41 0.88 6.66
N VAL A 256 32.31 1.83 6.68
CA VAL A 256 32.54 2.85 7.71
C VAL A 256 32.23 4.21 7.12
N GLY A 257 31.68 5.13 7.92
CA GLY A 257 31.31 6.46 7.44
C GLY A 257 31.05 7.45 8.56
N THR A 258 30.57 8.62 8.20
CA THR A 258 30.32 9.76 9.09
C THR A 258 28.83 10.09 9.11
N VAL A 259 28.26 10.30 10.29
CA VAL A 259 26.90 10.83 10.46
C VAL A 259 26.85 12.28 9.98
N THR A 260 26.10 12.57 8.93
CA THR A 260 25.92 13.93 8.39
C THR A 260 24.70 14.63 8.96
N THR A 261 23.61 13.90 9.16
CA THR A 261 22.43 14.37 9.87
C THR A 261 21.70 13.19 10.51
N PHE A 262 20.85 13.45 11.49
CA PHE A 262 20.10 12.39 12.18
C PHE A 262 18.80 12.90 12.78
N GLY A 263 17.92 11.96 13.09
CA GLY A 263 16.69 12.19 13.84
C GLY A 263 16.51 11.16 14.95
N ILE A 264 16.04 11.59 16.11
CA ILE A 264 15.71 10.72 17.24
C ILE A 264 14.20 10.45 17.21
N VAL A 265 13.82 9.19 17.05
CA VAL A 265 12.42 8.76 17.11
C VAL A 265 12.06 8.48 18.57
N ASN A 266 11.21 9.32 19.15
CA ASN A 266 10.79 9.23 20.54
C ASN A 266 9.36 8.68 20.72
N VAL A 267 8.54 8.74 19.67
CA VAL A 267 7.12 8.39 19.75
C VAL A 267 6.88 7.02 19.11
N PRO A 268 6.25 6.07 19.81
CA PRO A 268 5.90 4.80 19.21
C PRO A 268 4.75 4.95 18.19
N PHE A 269 4.77 4.13 17.13
CA PHE A 269 3.70 4.05 16.14
C PHE A 269 3.40 2.58 15.79
N ALA A 270 2.22 2.33 15.23
CA ALA A 270 1.79 0.99 14.85
C ALA A 270 2.72 0.38 13.79
N GLY A 271 3.10 -0.89 13.96
CA GLY A 271 3.99 -1.60 13.04
C GLY A 271 5.49 -1.34 13.25
N GLN A 272 5.87 -0.52 14.24
CA GLN A 272 7.26 -0.23 14.56
C GLN A 272 7.99 -1.47 15.08
N GLN A 273 9.15 -1.77 14.49
CA GLN A 273 9.97 -2.96 14.84
C GLN A 273 10.93 -2.69 16.00
N ILE A 274 11.29 -1.43 16.24
CA ILE A 274 12.28 -1.01 17.24
C ILE A 274 11.60 -0.11 18.27
N LYS A 275 11.82 -0.40 19.55
CA LYS A 275 11.23 0.40 20.63
C LYS A 275 11.96 1.75 20.74
N PRO A 276 11.24 2.89 20.76
CA PRO A 276 11.84 4.20 21.01
C PRO A 276 12.46 4.32 22.43
N PRO A 277 13.46 5.20 22.62
CA PRO A 277 14.07 6.05 21.61
C PRO A 277 15.09 5.30 20.75
N TYR A 278 15.16 5.62 19.45
CA TYR A 278 16.21 5.15 18.53
C TYR A 278 16.55 6.22 17.51
N VAL A 279 17.67 6.06 16.82
CA VAL A 279 18.20 7.05 15.87
C VAL A 279 18.14 6.50 14.44
N THR A 280 17.65 7.33 13.52
CA THR A 280 17.88 7.18 12.08
C THR A 280 18.83 8.29 11.63
N ALA A 281 19.82 7.97 10.81
CA ALA A 281 20.82 8.93 10.37
C ALA A 281 21.10 8.81 8.87
N TYR A 282 21.54 9.91 8.28
CA TYR A 282 22.24 9.90 7.02
C TYR A 282 23.72 9.73 7.29
N ILE A 283 24.31 8.70 6.65
CA ILE A 283 25.68 8.26 6.88
C ILE A 283 26.43 8.36 5.55
N LEU A 284 27.41 9.22 5.48
CA LEU A 284 28.31 9.33 4.35
C LEU A 284 29.42 8.30 4.49
N LEU A 285 29.38 7.25 3.67
CA LEU A 285 30.38 6.19 3.69
C LEU A 285 31.70 6.70 3.11
N ASP A 286 32.83 6.22 3.63
CA ASP A 286 34.14 6.59 3.12
C ASP A 286 34.32 6.10 1.68
N GLY A 287 34.54 7.04 0.77
CA GLY A 287 34.60 6.80 -0.67
C GLY A 287 33.28 7.01 -1.41
N SER A 288 32.21 7.46 -0.73
CA SER A 288 30.95 7.88 -1.33
C SER A 288 30.75 9.39 -1.22
N ASP A 289 30.04 9.98 -2.19
CA ASP A 289 29.64 11.39 -2.18
C ASP A 289 28.15 11.59 -1.86
N VAL A 290 27.41 10.49 -1.67
CA VAL A 290 25.99 10.53 -1.32
C VAL A 290 25.74 9.70 -0.05
N PRO A 291 25.13 10.30 0.99
CA PRO A 291 24.87 9.58 2.24
C PRO A 291 23.74 8.57 2.09
N VAL A 292 23.87 7.44 2.79
CA VAL A 292 22.83 6.42 2.93
C VAL A 292 22.06 6.63 4.23
N GLN A 293 20.75 6.40 4.22
CA GLN A 293 19.94 6.46 5.44
C GLN A 293 19.89 5.09 6.11
N HIS A 294 20.22 5.04 7.41
CA HIS A 294 20.14 3.83 8.19
C HIS A 294 19.95 4.10 9.69
N LEU A 295 19.75 3.04 10.47
CA LEU A 295 19.70 3.07 11.93
C LEU A 295 21.12 3.26 12.50
N VAL A 296 21.22 4.04 13.58
CA VAL A 296 22.42 4.08 14.44
C VAL A 296 22.01 3.55 15.81
N LEU A 297 22.61 2.44 16.20
CA LEU A 297 22.40 1.75 17.47
C LEU A 297 23.74 1.48 18.17
N GLY A 298 23.74 0.73 19.28
CA GLY A 298 24.95 0.41 20.02
C GLY A 298 25.47 1.54 20.91
N CYS A 299 24.72 2.67 21.00
CA CYS A 299 24.94 3.76 21.94
C CYS A 299 23.60 4.38 22.36
N GLU A 300 23.61 5.25 23.37
CA GLU A 300 22.41 6.00 23.73
C GLU A 300 22.03 6.99 22.61
N ALA A 301 20.74 7.16 22.36
CA ALA A 301 20.26 8.04 21.30
C ALA A 301 20.75 9.51 21.46
N SER A 302 20.95 9.95 22.70
CA SER A 302 21.47 11.28 23.02
C SER A 302 22.98 11.46 22.78
N GLU A 303 23.73 10.38 22.54
CA GLU A 303 25.16 10.42 22.25
C GLU A 303 25.42 10.58 20.74
N VAL A 304 24.44 10.31 19.89
CA VAL A 304 24.58 10.45 18.44
C VAL A 304 24.70 11.94 18.07
N ARG A 305 25.65 12.25 17.20
CA ARG A 305 25.97 13.62 16.81
C ARG A 305 26.48 13.70 15.37
N ILE A 306 26.36 14.86 14.76
CA ILE A 306 26.95 15.14 13.43
C ILE A 306 28.48 15.01 13.56
N GLY A 307 29.10 14.37 12.57
CA GLY A 307 30.52 14.07 12.59
C GLY A 307 30.88 12.72 13.24
N MET A 308 29.97 12.10 13.98
CA MET A 308 30.22 10.80 14.61
C MET A 308 30.61 9.74 13.57
N ARG A 309 31.69 9.02 13.86
CA ARG A 309 32.18 7.91 13.03
C ARG A 309 31.44 6.62 13.39
N VAL A 310 30.87 5.97 12.39
CA VAL A 310 30.07 4.77 12.55
C VAL A 310 30.48 3.71 11.54
N ARG A 311 30.29 2.43 11.89
CA ARG A 311 30.52 1.28 11.00
C ARG A 311 29.27 0.42 10.89
N ALA A 312 29.10 -0.24 9.76
CA ALA A 312 27.99 -1.17 9.53
C ALA A 312 28.13 -2.43 10.38
N VAL A 313 27.02 -2.86 10.97
CA VAL A 313 26.87 -4.18 11.60
C VAL A 313 26.08 -5.06 10.63
N TRP A 314 26.76 -6.01 10.03
CA TRP A 314 26.19 -6.92 9.07
C TRP A 314 25.44 -8.08 9.74
N ALA A 315 24.35 -8.50 9.15
CA ALA A 315 23.72 -9.76 9.51
C ALA A 315 24.69 -10.94 9.25
N PRO A 316 24.51 -12.08 9.93
CA PRO A 316 25.27 -13.29 9.61
C PRO A 316 25.21 -13.63 8.13
N GLU A 317 26.28 -14.08 7.51
CA GLU A 317 26.38 -14.28 6.07
C GLU A 317 25.23 -15.14 5.50
N SER A 318 24.87 -16.20 6.22
CA SER A 318 23.78 -17.12 5.85
C SER A 318 22.37 -16.50 5.92
N GLU A 319 22.23 -15.32 6.55
CA GLU A 319 20.95 -14.64 6.78
C GLU A 319 20.81 -13.32 6.02
N ARG A 320 21.83 -12.93 5.25
CA ARG A 320 21.82 -11.66 4.53
C ARG A 320 20.83 -11.67 3.38
N PRO A 321 19.74 -10.88 3.43
CA PRO A 321 18.83 -10.76 2.29
C PRO A 321 19.43 -9.84 1.21
N ALA A 322 18.95 -9.98 -0.03
CA ALA A 322 19.23 -9.03 -1.11
C ALA A 322 18.47 -7.71 -0.88
N SER A 323 18.82 -6.99 0.18
CA SER A 323 18.23 -5.71 0.57
C SER A 323 19.13 -5.01 1.59
N MET A 324 18.86 -3.72 1.86
CA MET A 324 19.56 -2.96 2.93
C MET A 324 19.42 -3.60 4.32
N LYS A 325 18.50 -4.54 4.53
CA LYS A 325 18.39 -5.30 5.78
C LYS A 325 19.56 -6.27 6.01
N ALA A 326 20.43 -6.49 5.02
CA ALA A 326 21.71 -7.18 5.21
C ALA A 326 22.63 -6.44 6.18
N ILE A 327 22.47 -5.13 6.32
CA ILE A 327 23.03 -4.31 7.39
C ILE A 327 21.93 -4.15 8.45
N THR A 328 22.18 -4.62 9.67
CA THR A 328 21.20 -4.51 10.76
C THR A 328 21.10 -3.09 11.30
N HIS A 329 22.23 -2.43 11.45
CA HIS A 329 22.37 -1.04 11.88
C HIS A 329 23.81 -0.58 11.69
N PHE A 330 24.08 0.67 11.99
CA PHE A 330 25.42 1.20 12.20
C PHE A 330 25.65 1.42 13.70
N GLU A 331 26.88 1.26 14.14
CA GLU A 331 27.32 1.51 15.52
C GLU A 331 28.54 2.42 15.55
N PRO A 332 28.84 3.11 16.69
CA PRO A 332 30.06 3.89 16.82
C PRO A 332 31.30 3.06 16.49
N SER A 333 32.15 3.55 15.56
CA SER A 333 33.37 2.83 15.17
C SER A 333 34.51 2.93 16.22
N GLY A 334 34.41 3.89 17.11
CA GLY A 334 35.49 4.23 18.06
C GLY A 334 36.57 5.16 17.48
N GLU A 335 36.47 5.52 16.19
CA GLU A 335 37.34 6.50 15.57
C GLU A 335 37.00 7.92 16.04
N PRO A 336 37.96 8.88 16.01
CA PRO A 336 37.67 10.28 16.26
C PRO A 336 36.62 10.83 15.30
N ASP A 337 35.74 11.70 15.80
CA ASP A 337 34.71 12.36 14.99
C ASP A 337 35.32 13.16 13.84
N THR A 338 34.65 13.17 12.70
CA THR A 338 34.92 14.07 11.59
C THR A 338 34.46 15.48 11.96
N ASP A 339 35.20 16.50 11.53
CA ASP A 339 34.78 17.89 11.72
C ASP A 339 33.37 18.10 11.16
N PRO A 340 32.43 18.58 11.98
CA PRO A 340 31.05 18.84 11.52
C PRO A 340 30.94 19.76 10.31
N ALA A 341 31.87 20.70 10.13
CA ALA A 341 31.90 21.59 8.98
C ALA A 341 32.21 20.82 7.68
N THR A 342 33.06 19.80 7.77
CA THR A 342 33.31 18.88 6.62
C THR A 342 32.11 18.00 6.34
N ALA A 343 31.48 17.46 7.36
CA ALA A 343 30.28 16.64 7.21
C ALA A 343 29.11 17.44 6.57
N ALA A 344 28.99 18.72 6.89
CA ALA A 344 27.93 19.60 6.38
C ALA A 344 28.05 19.92 4.88
N THR A 345 29.19 19.71 4.24
CA THR A 345 29.35 19.91 2.79
C THR A 345 28.60 18.88 1.94
N HIS A 346 28.10 17.81 2.54
CA HIS A 346 27.37 16.73 1.90
C HIS A 346 25.88 16.66 2.31
N LEU A 347 25.33 17.77 2.85
CA LEU A 347 23.92 17.93 3.20
C LEU A 347 23.06 18.37 2.01
#